data_a52a40c268a12a8d71072d9ad4f4eb3e
#
_entry.id   a52a40c268a12a8d71072d9ad4f4eb3e
#
_cell.length_a   1.000
_cell.length_b   1.000
_cell.length_c   1.000
_cell.angle_alpha   90.00
_cell.angle_beta   90.00
_cell.angle_gamma   90.00
#
_symmetry.space_group_name_H-M   'P 1'
#
loop_
_entity.id
_entity.type
_entity.pdbx_description
1 polymer ?
#
loop_
_entity_poly.entity_id
_entity_poly.type
_entity_poly.pdbx_seq_one_letter_code
_entity_poly.pdbx_strand_id
1 'polypeptide(L)'
;MHMLQVGAFAPARLSGIKSRSALVTYCTLAALLTGELIFLASVHIAHFSDPHLPLTSLPSWREWRVKRVLSLFSWFSRRRHLHTPPPLEQVMRDIHQFHPDMVAITGDMTNLGLLSEFRAAQRWLQDQHLPPTLLVPGNHEALVRERSAEKRALWAPWLHMSENQKAPSVLIRDHVALIGLNTAVPSFPFLATGRAGREQLDLLAKTLKNLGETGLCRIVLLHHPPVTRLVDKRKGLTDLNTLQDVLRQEGAELVLHGHSHRATFCTIPGTQIPVVGTTSASHIANSPEKAAGWNRITITALPGTWGIDVQRRALGTDGLMHNCETGGVYTLNRHLPKTTV
;
A
#
# COMPACT_ATOMS: atom_id res chain seq x y z
N MET A 1 2.26 -12.48 59.22
CA MET A 1 2.94 -12.84 57.98
C MET A 1 1.92 -13.52 57.07
N HIS A 2 1.13 -12.73 56.37
CA HIS A 2 0.13 -13.23 55.42
C HIS A 2 0.61 -12.89 54.01
N MET A 3 0.98 -13.91 53.23
CA MET A 3 1.24 -13.81 51.82
C MET A 3 -0.13 -13.68 51.09
N LEU A 4 -0.33 -12.55 50.45
CA LEU A 4 -1.39 -12.37 49.48
C LEU A 4 -0.92 -12.97 48.14
N GLN A 5 -1.56 -14.07 47.74
CA GLN A 5 -1.43 -14.62 46.39
C GLN A 5 -2.09 -13.63 45.40
N VAL A 6 -1.27 -13.04 44.54
CA VAL A 6 -1.73 -12.26 43.38
C VAL A 6 -2.16 -13.27 42.30
N GLY A 7 -3.45 -13.43 42.13
CA GLY A 7 -4.05 -14.21 41.07
C GLY A 7 -3.70 -13.62 39.72
N ALA A 8 -3.18 -14.45 38.80
CA ALA A 8 -2.94 -14.11 37.41
C ALA A 8 -4.27 -13.78 36.73
N PHE A 9 -4.49 -12.52 36.41
CA PHE A 9 -5.59 -12.12 35.53
C PHE A 9 -5.31 -12.57 34.08
N ALA A 10 -6.15 -13.47 33.57
CA ALA A 10 -6.14 -13.84 32.16
C ALA A 10 -6.49 -12.62 31.29
N PRO A 11 -5.80 -12.38 30.19
CA PRO A 11 -6.12 -11.23 29.32
C PRO A 11 -7.53 -11.39 28.72
N ALA A 12 -8.38 -10.43 29.00
CA ALA A 12 -9.70 -10.35 28.39
C ALA A 12 -9.58 -10.30 26.87
N ARG A 13 -10.38 -11.09 26.16
CA ARG A 13 -10.39 -11.12 24.70
C ARG A 13 -10.81 -9.74 24.16
N LEU A 14 -9.88 -9.07 23.49
CA LEU A 14 -10.04 -7.72 22.91
C LEU A 14 -10.78 -7.68 21.57
N SER A 15 -11.70 -8.58 21.31
CA SER A 15 -12.42 -8.70 20.04
C SER A 15 -13.53 -7.65 19.81
N GLY A 16 -13.45 -6.46 20.42
CA GLY A 16 -14.56 -5.51 20.40
C GLY A 16 -14.24 -4.02 20.24
N ILE A 17 -12.97 -3.61 20.09
CA ILE A 17 -12.64 -2.17 19.99
C ILE A 17 -12.88 -1.69 18.57
N LYS A 18 -14.02 -1.00 18.32
CA LYS A 18 -14.44 -0.49 16.99
C LYS A 18 -14.31 1.04 16.84
N SER A 19 -13.72 1.76 17.79
CA SER A 19 -13.59 3.22 17.71
C SER A 19 -12.27 3.75 18.27
N ARG A 20 -11.81 4.90 17.75
CA ARG A 20 -10.63 5.62 18.28
C ARG A 20 -10.75 5.94 19.77
N SER A 21 -11.92 6.35 20.23
CA SER A 21 -12.17 6.67 21.64
C SER A 21 -11.99 5.44 22.52
N ALA A 22 -12.43 4.26 22.09
CA ALA A 22 -12.26 3.02 22.85
C ALA A 22 -10.78 2.59 22.95
N LEU A 23 -9.99 2.81 21.91
CA LEU A 23 -8.55 2.52 21.90
C LEU A 23 -7.80 3.46 22.88
N VAL A 24 -8.09 4.76 22.85
CA VAL A 24 -7.51 5.76 23.77
C VAL A 24 -7.91 5.46 25.22
N THR A 25 -9.18 5.15 25.45
CA THR A 25 -9.70 4.79 26.80
C THR A 25 -9.03 3.53 27.35
N TYR A 26 -8.82 2.51 26.50
CA TYR A 26 -8.12 1.29 26.90
C TYR A 26 -6.67 1.56 27.30
N CYS A 27 -5.94 2.37 26.50
CA CYS A 27 -4.56 2.75 26.79
C CYS A 27 -4.45 3.55 28.11
N THR A 28 -5.37 4.47 28.35
CA THR A 28 -5.42 5.25 29.60
C THR A 28 -5.75 4.36 30.80
N LEU A 29 -6.66 3.41 30.65
CA LEU A 29 -7.03 2.47 31.70
C LEU A 29 -5.91 1.49 32.03
N ALA A 30 -5.20 0.97 31.00
CA ALA A 30 -4.06 0.10 31.16
C ALA A 30 -2.90 0.81 31.90
N ALA A 31 -2.59 2.06 31.55
CA ALA A 31 -1.58 2.87 32.21
C ALA A 31 -1.95 3.18 33.67
N LEU A 32 -3.24 3.39 33.99
CA LEU A 32 -3.73 3.60 35.34
C LEU A 32 -3.67 2.33 36.22
N LEU A 33 -3.82 1.15 35.61
CA LEU A 33 -3.81 -0.13 36.32
C LEU A 33 -2.40 -0.68 36.56
N THR A 34 -1.43 -0.39 35.70
CA THR A 34 -0.06 -0.93 35.81
C THR A 34 0.93 0.06 36.42
N GLY A 35 0.57 1.32 36.57
CA GLY A 35 1.47 2.38 37.06
C GLY A 35 2.67 2.66 36.11
N GLU A 36 2.73 2.00 34.97
CA GLU A 36 3.71 2.23 33.91
C GLU A 36 3.11 3.10 32.83
N LEU A 37 3.75 4.22 32.50
CA LEU A 37 3.50 4.98 31.29
C LEU A 37 3.91 4.11 30.09
N ILE A 38 2.97 3.33 29.57
CA ILE A 38 3.22 2.57 28.32
C ILE A 38 3.26 3.61 27.19
N PHE A 39 4.45 4.04 26.82
CA PHE A 39 4.67 4.76 25.57
C PHE A 39 4.35 3.82 24.41
N LEU A 40 3.16 3.93 23.86
CA LEU A 40 2.74 3.17 22.70
C LEU A 40 3.46 3.76 21.48
N ALA A 41 4.50 3.08 21.01
CA ALA A 41 5.18 3.46 19.79
C ALA A 41 4.20 3.32 18.60
N SER A 42 3.98 4.41 17.89
CA SER A 42 3.17 4.42 16.66
C SER A 42 4.02 4.79 15.47
N VAL A 43 3.77 4.13 14.33
CA VAL A 43 4.37 4.45 13.03
C VAL A 43 3.26 4.98 12.12
N HIS A 44 3.52 6.12 11.52
CA HIS A 44 2.61 6.82 10.61
C HIS A 44 3.01 6.56 9.14
N ILE A 45 2.07 6.07 8.34
CA ILE A 45 2.30 5.71 6.95
C ILE A 45 1.33 6.48 6.07
N ALA A 46 1.85 7.12 5.02
CA ALA A 46 1.03 7.65 3.94
C ALA A 46 0.99 6.62 2.79
N HIS A 47 -0.22 6.22 2.37
CA HIS A 47 -0.41 5.33 1.22
C HIS A 47 -1.15 6.06 0.11
N PHE A 48 -0.51 6.21 -1.06
CA PHE A 48 -1.13 6.73 -2.26
C PHE A 48 -0.77 5.90 -3.49
N SER A 49 -1.51 6.09 -4.59
CA SER A 49 -1.36 5.31 -5.80
C SER A 49 -1.78 6.07 -7.05
N ASP A 50 -1.38 5.56 -8.20
CA ASP A 50 -1.88 5.98 -9.52
C ASP A 50 -1.78 7.52 -9.76
N PRO A 51 -0.63 8.18 -9.47
CA PRO A 51 -0.49 9.62 -9.70
C PRO A 51 -0.51 9.99 -11.18
N HIS A 52 -0.19 9.04 -12.08
CA HIS A 52 -0.22 9.23 -13.53
C HIS A 52 0.38 10.58 -13.93
N LEU A 53 1.64 10.79 -13.60
CA LEU A 53 2.34 12.06 -13.82
C LEU A 53 2.18 12.53 -15.27
N PRO A 54 2.15 13.83 -15.52
CA PRO A 54 1.98 14.38 -16.86
C PRO A 54 2.99 13.81 -17.86
N LEU A 55 2.52 13.51 -19.06
CA LEU A 55 3.38 13.02 -20.14
C LEU A 55 4.35 14.14 -20.57
N THR A 56 5.65 13.91 -20.47
CA THR A 56 6.70 14.90 -20.78
C THR A 56 7.14 14.88 -22.22
N SER A 57 6.93 13.78 -22.93
CA SER A 57 7.29 13.63 -24.35
C SER A 57 6.46 12.53 -25.02
N LEU A 58 6.34 12.60 -26.33
CA LEU A 58 5.77 11.53 -27.11
C LEU A 58 6.79 10.37 -27.28
N PRO A 59 6.32 9.14 -27.56
CA PRO A 59 7.21 8.04 -27.84
C PRO A 59 8.14 8.35 -29.02
N SER A 60 9.44 8.04 -28.91
CA SER A 60 10.38 8.04 -30.03
C SER A 60 10.01 6.98 -31.05
N TRP A 61 10.54 7.05 -32.28
CA TRP A 61 10.18 6.12 -33.36
C TRP A 61 10.45 4.63 -33.00
N ARG A 62 11.40 4.36 -32.11
CA ARG A 62 11.74 3.00 -31.62
C ARG A 62 10.80 2.49 -30.53
N GLU A 63 10.09 3.38 -29.86
CA GLU A 63 9.24 3.05 -28.72
C GLU A 63 7.79 2.77 -29.11
N TRP A 64 7.41 3.01 -30.38
CA TRP A 64 6.07 2.72 -30.86
C TRP A 64 5.73 1.23 -30.78
N ARG A 65 4.66 0.92 -30.11
CA ARG A 65 4.05 -0.42 -29.97
C ARG A 65 2.54 -0.25 -29.95
N VAL A 66 1.81 -1.22 -30.49
CA VAL A 66 0.34 -1.16 -30.57
C VAL A 66 -0.30 -0.75 -29.26
N LYS A 67 0.13 -1.36 -28.16
CA LYS A 67 -0.42 -1.04 -26.81
C LYS A 67 -0.10 0.39 -26.36
N ARG A 68 1.06 0.94 -26.71
CA ARG A 68 1.38 2.35 -26.46
C ARG A 68 0.51 3.30 -27.27
N VAL A 69 0.26 2.98 -28.54
CA VAL A 69 -0.65 3.77 -29.39
C VAL A 69 -2.04 3.82 -28.78
N LEU A 70 -2.60 2.67 -28.39
CA LEU A 70 -3.90 2.60 -27.74
C LEU A 70 -3.93 3.35 -26.40
N SER A 71 -2.86 3.22 -25.60
CA SER A 71 -2.74 3.94 -24.34
C SER A 71 -2.60 5.45 -24.54
N LEU A 72 -1.86 5.88 -25.56
CA LEU A 72 -1.70 7.28 -25.93
C LEU A 72 -3.04 7.88 -26.42
N PHE A 73 -3.79 7.15 -27.24
CA PHE A 73 -5.13 7.55 -27.64
C PHE A 73 -6.06 7.73 -26.43
N SER A 74 -6.08 6.77 -25.52
CA SER A 74 -6.84 6.87 -24.27
C SER A 74 -6.36 8.04 -23.40
N TRP A 75 -5.06 8.36 -23.41
CA TRP A 75 -4.53 9.50 -22.68
C TRP A 75 -4.99 10.82 -23.28
N PHE A 76 -4.89 10.99 -24.60
CA PHE A 76 -5.34 12.21 -25.28
C PHE A 76 -6.85 12.44 -25.17
N SER A 77 -7.65 11.37 -25.32
CA SER A 77 -9.11 11.49 -25.32
C SER A 77 -9.73 11.65 -23.93
N ARG A 78 -9.10 11.12 -22.90
CA ARG A 78 -9.73 11.06 -21.58
C ARG A 78 -8.77 11.31 -20.41
N ARG A 79 -7.69 10.52 -20.27
CA ARG A 79 -6.90 10.49 -19.02
C ARG A 79 -6.24 11.81 -18.69
N ARG A 80 -5.69 12.54 -19.67
CA ARG A 80 -5.06 13.87 -19.47
C ARG A 80 -5.98 14.91 -18.84
N HIS A 81 -7.30 14.74 -18.98
CA HIS A 81 -8.29 15.64 -18.41
C HIS A 81 -8.78 15.19 -17.03
N LEU A 82 -8.56 13.93 -16.66
CA LEU A 82 -8.96 13.36 -15.38
C LEU A 82 -7.81 13.35 -14.38
N HIS A 83 -6.58 13.11 -14.84
CA HIS A 83 -5.37 13.08 -14.02
C HIS A 83 -4.55 14.34 -14.28
N THR A 84 -4.57 15.25 -13.33
CA THR A 84 -4.00 16.58 -13.48
C THR A 84 -3.10 16.95 -12.28
N PRO A 85 -2.11 17.86 -12.44
CA PRO A 85 -1.21 18.22 -11.35
C PRO A 85 -1.91 18.83 -10.13
N PRO A 86 -2.90 19.75 -10.22
CA PRO A 86 -3.45 20.40 -9.04
C PRO A 86 -4.02 19.46 -7.97
N PRO A 87 -4.82 18.42 -8.27
CA PRO A 87 -5.23 17.42 -7.29
C PRO A 87 -4.04 16.71 -6.63
N LEU A 88 -3.03 16.31 -7.41
CA LEU A 88 -1.84 15.66 -6.89
C LEU A 88 -1.07 16.57 -5.92
N GLU A 89 -0.93 17.84 -6.25
CA GLU A 89 -0.28 18.82 -5.37
C GLU A 89 -1.03 18.99 -4.05
N GLN A 90 -2.36 18.95 -4.06
CA GLN A 90 -3.16 18.98 -2.81
C GLN A 90 -2.95 17.72 -1.97
N VAL A 91 -2.94 16.54 -2.60
CA VAL A 91 -2.64 15.28 -1.94
C VAL A 91 -1.24 15.33 -1.31
N MET A 92 -0.24 15.79 -2.05
CA MET A 92 1.14 15.87 -1.52
C MET A 92 1.27 16.87 -0.38
N ARG A 93 0.64 18.05 -0.45
CA ARG A 93 0.60 19.00 0.67
C ARG A 93 -0.01 18.40 1.93
N ASP A 94 -1.10 17.69 1.79
CA ASP A 94 -1.79 17.03 2.92
C ASP A 94 -0.94 15.90 3.52
N ILE A 95 -0.23 15.12 2.68
CA ILE A 95 0.74 14.11 3.13
C ILE A 95 1.90 14.76 3.89
N HIS A 96 2.46 15.87 3.39
CA HIS A 96 3.53 16.58 4.09
C HIS A 96 3.07 17.13 5.44
N GLN A 97 1.85 17.68 5.53
CA GLN A 97 1.27 18.14 6.80
C GLN A 97 1.03 17.01 7.80
N PHE A 98 0.85 15.80 7.33
CA PHE A 98 0.70 14.64 8.19
C PHE A 98 2.02 14.18 8.82
N HIS A 99 3.16 14.52 8.23
CA HIS A 99 4.50 14.09 8.65
C HIS A 99 4.60 12.57 8.83
N PRO A 100 4.38 11.75 7.77
CA PRO A 100 4.49 10.31 7.90
C PRO A 100 5.93 9.86 8.19
N ASP A 101 6.09 8.74 8.88
CA ASP A 101 7.39 8.09 9.10
C ASP A 101 7.83 7.27 7.87
N MET A 102 6.87 6.79 7.08
CA MET A 102 7.07 6.01 5.86
C MET A 102 6.01 6.36 4.81
N VAL A 103 6.34 6.10 3.55
CA VAL A 103 5.40 6.23 2.43
C VAL A 103 5.32 4.93 1.66
N ALA A 104 4.09 4.52 1.33
CA ALA A 104 3.76 3.39 0.47
C ALA A 104 3.15 3.88 -0.84
N ILE A 105 3.79 3.57 -1.98
CA ILE A 105 3.29 3.93 -3.31
C ILE A 105 2.95 2.66 -4.08
N THR A 106 1.68 2.48 -4.45
CA THR A 106 1.20 1.25 -5.09
C THR A 106 1.07 1.35 -6.62
N GLY A 107 1.98 2.10 -7.27
CA GLY A 107 2.25 2.04 -8.70
C GLY A 107 1.52 3.06 -9.57
N ASP A 108 1.65 2.86 -10.89
CA ASP A 108 1.10 3.71 -11.95
C ASP A 108 1.54 5.19 -11.84
N MET A 109 2.85 5.38 -11.67
CA MET A 109 3.49 6.70 -11.76
C MET A 109 3.47 7.26 -13.18
N THR A 110 3.57 6.36 -14.19
CA THR A 110 3.67 6.69 -15.62
C THR A 110 2.35 6.46 -16.37
N ASN A 111 2.28 6.83 -17.66
CA ASN A 111 1.13 6.58 -18.54
C ASN A 111 1.44 5.57 -19.65
N LEU A 112 2.63 5.62 -20.23
CA LEU A 112 3.06 4.84 -21.39
C LEU A 112 4.26 3.95 -21.08
N GLY A 113 4.85 4.09 -19.89
CA GLY A 113 6.06 3.41 -19.48
C GLY A 113 7.28 3.78 -20.33
N LEU A 114 7.38 5.03 -20.79
CA LEU A 114 8.53 5.53 -21.53
C LEU A 114 9.69 5.82 -20.57
N LEU A 115 10.93 5.71 -21.08
CA LEU A 115 12.11 6.05 -20.28
C LEU A 115 12.09 7.51 -19.83
N SER A 116 11.58 8.43 -20.68
CA SER A 116 11.37 9.83 -20.31
C SER A 116 10.42 10.03 -19.13
N GLU A 117 9.35 9.22 -19.04
CA GLU A 117 8.42 9.24 -17.91
C GLU A 117 9.08 8.71 -16.63
N PHE A 118 9.91 7.64 -16.72
CA PHE A 118 10.67 7.15 -15.57
C PHE A 118 11.65 8.19 -15.03
N ARG A 119 12.33 8.94 -15.92
CA ARG A 119 13.19 10.06 -15.52
C ARG A 119 12.41 11.21 -14.92
N ALA A 120 11.24 11.52 -15.46
CA ALA A 120 10.36 12.56 -14.90
C ALA A 120 9.83 12.17 -13.52
N ALA A 121 9.39 10.92 -13.36
CA ALA A 121 8.94 10.40 -12.07
C ALA A 121 10.08 10.34 -11.03
N GLN A 122 11.31 10.00 -11.45
CA GLN A 122 12.47 10.07 -10.58
C GLN A 122 12.69 11.49 -10.04
N ARG A 123 12.72 12.49 -10.91
CA ARG A 123 12.87 13.90 -10.48
C ARG A 123 11.74 14.32 -9.55
N TRP A 124 10.50 14.01 -9.94
CA TRP A 124 9.34 14.32 -9.11
C TRP A 124 9.44 13.70 -7.72
N LEU A 125 9.82 12.41 -7.60
CA LEU A 125 10.01 11.74 -6.31
C LEU A 125 11.13 12.37 -5.49
N GLN A 126 12.22 12.79 -6.12
CA GLN A 126 13.33 13.50 -5.47
C GLN A 126 12.87 14.88 -4.92
N ASP A 127 12.12 15.63 -5.72
CA ASP A 127 11.61 16.96 -5.36
C ASP A 127 10.57 16.89 -4.23
N GLN A 128 9.88 15.76 -4.05
CA GLN A 128 8.94 15.59 -2.95
C GLN A 128 9.60 15.43 -1.58
N HIS A 129 10.89 15.12 -1.48
CA HIS A 129 11.59 14.94 -0.19
C HIS A 129 10.83 14.05 0.81
N LEU A 130 10.25 12.95 0.32
CA LEU A 130 9.48 12.02 1.14
C LEU A 130 10.38 11.26 2.13
N PRO A 131 9.84 10.86 3.31
CA PRO A 131 10.55 9.96 4.21
C PRO A 131 10.80 8.59 3.54
N PRO A 132 11.42 7.61 4.22
CA PRO A 132 11.63 6.28 3.66
C PRO A 132 10.40 5.76 2.92
N THR A 133 10.53 5.49 1.63
CA THR A 133 9.42 5.23 0.71
C THR A 133 9.61 3.90 0.00
N LEU A 134 8.60 3.03 0.03
CA LEU A 134 8.54 1.84 -0.80
C LEU A 134 7.56 2.02 -1.95
N LEU A 135 8.07 1.90 -3.18
CA LEU A 135 7.30 1.94 -4.43
C LEU A 135 7.22 0.54 -5.04
N VAL A 136 6.03 0.12 -5.43
CA VAL A 136 5.84 -1.04 -6.31
C VAL A 136 5.35 -0.59 -7.67
N PRO A 137 5.82 -1.17 -8.79
CA PRO A 137 5.39 -0.77 -10.13
C PRO A 137 3.95 -1.19 -10.42
N GLY A 138 3.24 -0.38 -11.21
CA GLY A 138 1.92 -0.70 -11.75
C GLY A 138 1.93 -1.18 -13.21
N ASN A 139 0.77 -1.41 -13.78
CA ASN A 139 0.66 -1.94 -15.14
C ASN A 139 1.10 -0.94 -16.22
N HIS A 140 1.10 0.36 -15.92
CA HIS A 140 1.59 1.38 -16.84
C HIS A 140 3.12 1.38 -16.92
N GLU A 141 3.84 1.01 -15.89
CA GLU A 141 5.29 0.81 -15.90
C GLU A 141 5.70 -0.40 -16.76
N ALA A 142 4.86 -1.43 -16.78
CA ALA A 142 5.07 -2.65 -17.57
C ALA A 142 4.16 -2.74 -18.79
N LEU A 143 3.78 -1.60 -19.37
CA LEU A 143 2.81 -1.52 -20.47
C LEU A 143 3.17 -2.40 -21.67
N VAL A 144 4.47 -2.50 -21.99
CA VAL A 144 5.02 -3.32 -23.06
C VAL A 144 6.21 -4.14 -22.55
N ARG A 145 6.51 -5.23 -23.28
CA ARG A 145 7.67 -6.07 -22.96
C ARG A 145 8.96 -5.34 -23.36
N GLU A 146 9.62 -4.76 -22.39
CA GLU A 146 10.94 -4.14 -22.49
C GLU A 146 11.79 -4.57 -21.30
N ARG A 147 13.04 -4.94 -21.58
CA ARG A 147 14.03 -5.12 -20.51
C ARG A 147 14.84 -3.84 -20.44
N SER A 148 14.59 -3.05 -19.42
CA SER A 148 15.37 -1.84 -19.21
C SER A 148 15.98 -1.84 -17.81
N ALA A 149 17.25 -2.17 -17.74
CA ALA A 149 18.03 -2.01 -16.53
C ALA A 149 18.06 -0.52 -16.10
N GLU A 150 18.10 0.39 -17.09
CA GLU A 150 18.08 1.82 -16.84
C GLU A 150 16.82 2.27 -16.11
N LYS A 151 15.62 1.82 -16.52
CA LYS A 151 14.36 2.15 -15.82
C LYS A 151 14.39 1.71 -14.37
N ARG A 152 14.90 0.48 -14.10
CA ARG A 152 15.04 -0.02 -12.73
C ARG A 152 16.05 0.77 -11.92
N ALA A 153 17.20 1.12 -12.52
CA ALA A 153 18.23 1.91 -11.87
C ALA A 153 17.73 3.31 -11.47
N LEU A 154 16.91 3.96 -12.33
CA LEU A 154 16.30 5.26 -12.02
C LEU A 154 15.44 5.21 -10.74
N TRP A 155 14.74 4.11 -10.49
CA TRP A 155 13.82 3.97 -9.35
C TRP A 155 14.37 3.11 -8.20
N ALA A 156 15.61 2.63 -8.31
CA ALA A 156 16.25 1.77 -7.31
C ALA A 156 16.12 2.28 -5.85
N PRO A 157 16.26 3.61 -5.58
CA PRO A 157 16.14 4.13 -4.21
C PRO A 157 14.78 3.87 -3.55
N TRP A 158 13.69 3.76 -4.35
CA TRP A 158 12.33 3.55 -3.86
C TRP A 158 11.84 2.12 -4.05
N LEU A 159 12.49 1.33 -4.92
CA LEU A 159 12.11 -0.05 -5.16
C LEU A 159 12.63 -1.00 -4.07
N HIS A 160 13.68 -0.62 -3.33
CA HIS A 160 14.32 -1.46 -2.31
C HIS A 160 14.51 -2.92 -2.73
N MET A 161 14.93 -3.10 -3.99
CA MET A 161 15.10 -4.44 -4.57
C MET A 161 16.22 -5.18 -3.86
N SER A 162 15.96 -6.43 -3.49
CA SER A 162 17.00 -7.34 -3.02
C SER A 162 17.96 -7.71 -4.17
N GLU A 163 19.14 -8.27 -3.83
CA GLU A 163 20.09 -8.82 -4.82
C GLU A 163 19.40 -9.85 -5.72
N ASN A 164 18.53 -10.68 -5.14
CA ASN A 164 17.60 -11.49 -5.91
C ASN A 164 16.41 -10.63 -6.36
N GLN A 165 16.46 -10.08 -7.57
CA GLN A 165 15.42 -9.23 -8.16
C GLN A 165 14.01 -9.87 -8.25
N LYS A 166 13.88 -11.15 -7.95
CA LYS A 166 12.61 -11.88 -7.92
C LYS A 166 12.01 -11.94 -6.52
N ALA A 167 12.80 -11.62 -5.48
CA ALA A 167 12.30 -11.53 -4.12
C ALA A 167 11.45 -10.25 -3.93
N PRO A 168 10.46 -10.27 -3.03
CA PRO A 168 9.78 -9.05 -2.61
C PRO A 168 10.76 -8.01 -2.08
N SER A 169 10.49 -6.74 -2.35
CA SER A 169 11.19 -5.62 -1.72
C SER A 169 10.81 -5.52 -0.25
N VAL A 170 11.72 -5.13 0.63
CA VAL A 170 11.41 -4.94 2.05
C VAL A 170 11.99 -3.64 2.56
N LEU A 171 11.17 -2.85 3.21
CA LEU A 171 11.54 -1.62 3.90
C LEU A 171 11.06 -1.69 5.35
N ILE A 172 11.98 -1.68 6.31
CA ILE A 172 11.66 -1.78 7.73
C ILE A 172 11.90 -0.43 8.40
N ARG A 173 10.94 -0.02 9.21
CA ARG A 173 11.06 1.12 10.12
C ARG A 173 10.42 0.75 11.46
N ASP A 174 11.20 0.85 12.53
CA ASP A 174 10.78 0.48 13.88
C ASP A 174 10.14 -0.93 13.92
N HIS A 175 8.87 -1.03 14.24
CA HIS A 175 8.13 -2.28 14.33
C HIS A 175 7.29 -2.61 13.09
N VAL A 176 7.47 -1.89 11.97
CA VAL A 176 6.72 -2.08 10.71
C VAL A 176 7.62 -2.51 9.59
N ALA A 177 7.19 -3.49 8.81
CA ALA A 177 7.80 -3.92 7.56
C ALA A 177 6.83 -3.70 6.39
N LEU A 178 7.19 -2.83 5.46
CA LEU A 178 6.54 -2.73 4.15
C LEU A 178 7.17 -3.78 3.21
N ILE A 179 6.33 -4.59 2.57
CA ILE A 179 6.75 -5.71 1.71
C ILE A 179 6.17 -5.50 0.32
N GLY A 180 7.00 -5.10 -0.63
CA GLY A 180 6.60 -4.78 -2.00
C GLY A 180 6.58 -6.01 -2.90
N LEU A 181 5.41 -6.32 -3.47
CA LEU A 181 5.21 -7.40 -4.43
C LEU A 181 4.99 -6.81 -5.83
N ASN A 182 5.90 -7.12 -6.75
CA ASN A 182 5.75 -6.67 -8.13
C ASN A 182 4.75 -7.55 -8.88
N THR A 183 3.59 -6.98 -9.20
CA THR A 183 2.54 -7.64 -10.01
C THR A 183 2.43 -7.10 -11.43
N ALA A 184 3.28 -6.12 -11.79
CA ALA A 184 3.30 -5.49 -13.10
C ALA A 184 3.96 -6.39 -14.14
N VAL A 185 3.18 -6.84 -15.11
CA VAL A 185 3.65 -7.66 -16.23
C VAL A 185 3.10 -7.13 -17.57
N PRO A 186 3.84 -7.24 -18.67
CA PRO A 186 3.30 -6.92 -19.96
C PRO A 186 2.09 -7.83 -20.26
N SER A 187 0.97 -7.21 -20.59
CA SER A 187 -0.27 -7.91 -20.97
C SER A 187 -0.69 -7.57 -22.40
N PHE A 188 -1.58 -8.38 -22.99
CA PHE A 188 -2.10 -8.12 -24.36
C PHE A 188 -2.84 -6.78 -24.44
N PRO A 189 -3.01 -6.20 -25.66
CA PRO A 189 -3.87 -5.05 -25.88
C PRO A 189 -5.24 -5.25 -25.22
N PHE A 190 -5.82 -4.18 -24.68
CA PHE A 190 -7.08 -4.17 -23.93
C PHE A 190 -7.09 -4.92 -22.58
N LEU A 191 -5.98 -5.53 -22.20
CA LEU A 191 -5.79 -6.14 -20.88
C LEU A 191 -4.86 -5.27 -20.02
N ALA A 192 -5.15 -5.26 -18.72
CA ALA A 192 -4.30 -4.68 -17.69
C ALA A 192 -4.20 -5.68 -16.52
N THR A 193 -3.99 -6.97 -16.86
CA THR A 193 -3.83 -8.04 -15.88
C THR A 193 -2.47 -8.01 -15.25
N GLY A 194 -2.41 -8.35 -13.96
CA GLY A 194 -1.19 -8.55 -13.21
C GLY A 194 -0.84 -10.02 -12.99
N ARG A 195 0.38 -10.25 -12.57
CA ARG A 195 0.87 -11.56 -12.14
C ARG A 195 2.07 -11.40 -11.22
N ALA A 196 2.03 -12.04 -10.06
CA ALA A 196 3.18 -12.11 -9.15
C ALA A 196 4.20 -13.16 -9.62
N GLY A 197 3.72 -14.31 -10.09
CA GLY A 197 4.56 -15.44 -10.49
C GLY A 197 4.96 -16.32 -9.30
N ARG A 198 5.08 -17.62 -9.57
CA ARG A 198 5.29 -18.64 -8.52
C ARG A 198 6.53 -18.37 -7.69
N GLU A 199 7.64 -18.09 -8.31
CA GLU A 199 8.92 -17.87 -7.62
C GLU A 199 8.86 -16.68 -6.64
N GLN A 200 8.23 -15.56 -7.04
CA GLN A 200 8.03 -14.41 -6.17
C GLN A 200 7.06 -14.74 -5.02
N LEU A 201 6.04 -15.55 -5.26
CA LEU A 201 5.09 -15.97 -4.23
C LEU A 201 5.72 -16.94 -3.21
N ASP A 202 6.58 -17.86 -3.66
CA ASP A 202 7.34 -18.76 -2.79
C ASP A 202 8.32 -17.96 -1.89
N LEU A 203 8.92 -16.91 -2.44
CA LEU A 203 9.79 -15.99 -1.70
C LEU A 203 8.99 -15.07 -0.77
N LEU A 204 7.79 -14.63 -1.17
CA LEU A 204 6.88 -13.88 -0.31
C LEU A 204 6.49 -14.70 0.93
N ALA A 205 6.15 -15.98 0.76
CA ALA A 205 5.83 -16.87 1.88
C ALA A 205 6.98 -16.92 2.90
N LYS A 206 8.21 -17.12 2.43
CA LYS A 206 9.42 -17.11 3.29
C LYS A 206 9.62 -15.77 3.99
N THR A 207 9.44 -14.67 3.25
CA THR A 207 9.60 -13.31 3.81
C THR A 207 8.57 -13.04 4.89
N LEU A 208 7.29 -13.36 4.64
CA LEU A 208 6.21 -13.18 5.61
C LEU A 208 6.44 -13.99 6.87
N LYS A 209 6.85 -15.28 6.72
CA LYS A 209 7.17 -16.13 7.85
C LYS A 209 8.31 -15.55 8.69
N ASN A 210 9.44 -15.25 8.07
CA ASN A 210 10.63 -14.74 8.78
C ASN A 210 10.33 -13.43 9.51
N LEU A 211 9.65 -12.46 8.86
CA LEU A 211 9.30 -11.19 9.48
C LEU A 211 8.23 -11.37 10.59
N GLY A 212 7.33 -12.34 10.45
CA GLY A 212 6.38 -12.70 11.49
C GLY A 212 7.07 -13.24 12.74
N GLU A 213 8.09 -14.10 12.56
CA GLU A 213 8.91 -14.63 13.65
C GLU A 213 9.71 -13.55 14.39
N THR A 214 10.04 -12.44 13.73
CA THR A 214 10.67 -11.27 14.38
C THR A 214 9.66 -10.35 15.09
N GLY A 215 8.35 -10.63 14.99
CA GLY A 215 7.31 -9.86 15.65
C GLY A 215 7.02 -8.50 14.99
N LEU A 216 7.37 -8.31 13.71
CA LEU A 216 7.07 -7.09 12.95
C LEU A 216 5.63 -7.07 12.44
N CYS A 217 5.03 -5.89 12.35
CA CYS A 217 3.79 -5.64 11.61
C CYS A 217 4.08 -5.67 10.12
N ARG A 218 3.51 -6.66 9.39
CA ARG A 218 3.81 -6.94 7.98
C ARG A 218 2.73 -6.35 7.11
N ILE A 219 3.10 -5.35 6.27
CA ILE A 219 2.21 -4.66 5.35
C ILE A 219 2.63 -5.00 3.92
N VAL A 220 1.78 -5.74 3.20
CA VAL A 220 2.05 -6.13 1.81
C VAL A 220 1.54 -5.07 0.86
N LEU A 221 2.40 -4.58 -0.03
CA LEU A 221 2.09 -3.62 -1.08
C LEU A 221 2.08 -4.33 -2.44
N LEU A 222 1.04 -4.14 -3.21
CA LEU A 222 0.97 -4.56 -4.60
C LEU A 222 0.07 -3.60 -5.39
N HIS A 223 0.24 -3.57 -6.73
CA HIS A 223 -0.58 -2.67 -7.55
C HIS A 223 -1.99 -3.24 -7.79
N HIS A 224 -2.08 -4.48 -8.29
CA HIS A 224 -3.35 -5.11 -8.63
C HIS A 224 -4.08 -5.63 -7.39
N PRO A 225 -5.40 -5.41 -7.25
CA PRO A 225 -6.16 -5.84 -6.07
C PRO A 225 -6.07 -7.35 -5.81
N PRO A 226 -5.83 -7.79 -4.55
CA PRO A 226 -5.71 -9.20 -4.19
C PRO A 226 -7.08 -9.86 -3.88
N VAL A 227 -8.19 -9.23 -4.28
CA VAL A 227 -9.55 -9.73 -4.06
C VAL A 227 -10.36 -9.62 -5.34
N THR A 228 -11.20 -10.60 -5.62
CA THR A 228 -12.11 -10.61 -6.77
C THR A 228 -13.14 -9.49 -6.70
N ARG A 229 -13.70 -9.09 -7.84
CA ARG A 229 -14.79 -8.10 -7.99
C ARG A 229 -14.38 -6.63 -7.69
N LEU A 230 -13.18 -6.35 -7.22
CA LEU A 230 -12.68 -4.97 -7.08
C LEU A 230 -12.36 -4.34 -8.45
N VAL A 231 -12.06 -5.17 -9.43
CA VAL A 231 -11.83 -4.80 -10.84
C VAL A 231 -12.40 -5.88 -11.77
N ASP A 232 -12.57 -5.52 -13.04
CA ASP A 232 -12.94 -6.50 -14.07
C ASP A 232 -11.87 -7.59 -14.22
N LYS A 233 -12.26 -8.81 -14.62
CA LYS A 233 -11.33 -9.95 -14.84
C LYS A 233 -10.15 -9.60 -15.74
N ARG A 234 -10.37 -8.75 -16.77
CA ARG A 234 -9.31 -8.27 -17.69
C ARG A 234 -8.29 -7.34 -17.02
N LYS A 235 -8.49 -6.96 -15.77
CA LYS A 235 -7.62 -6.08 -14.97
C LYS A 235 -7.14 -6.73 -13.67
N GLY A 236 -7.57 -7.95 -13.38
CA GLY A 236 -7.23 -8.65 -12.14
C GLY A 236 -5.91 -9.38 -12.19
N LEU A 237 -5.54 -9.96 -11.07
CA LEU A 237 -4.39 -10.87 -10.96
C LEU A 237 -4.73 -12.23 -11.58
N THR A 238 -3.81 -12.75 -12.39
CA THR A 238 -3.98 -14.07 -13.03
C THR A 238 -3.67 -15.23 -12.09
N ASP A 239 -2.89 -14.99 -11.05
CA ASP A 239 -2.48 -15.95 -10.01
C ASP A 239 -3.03 -15.56 -8.61
N LEU A 240 -4.21 -14.94 -8.61
CA LEU A 240 -4.88 -14.43 -7.42
C LEU A 240 -5.03 -15.48 -6.32
N ASN A 241 -5.51 -16.69 -6.66
CA ASN A 241 -5.75 -17.74 -5.68
C ASN A 241 -4.47 -18.17 -4.96
N THR A 242 -3.36 -18.32 -5.70
CA THR A 242 -2.05 -18.68 -5.12
C THR A 242 -1.54 -17.58 -4.17
N LEU A 243 -1.72 -16.30 -4.53
CA LEU A 243 -1.38 -15.20 -3.63
C LEU A 243 -2.23 -15.22 -2.35
N GLN A 244 -3.54 -15.46 -2.48
CA GLN A 244 -4.43 -15.56 -1.34
C GLN A 244 -4.07 -16.75 -0.44
N ASP A 245 -3.65 -17.88 -1.02
CA ASP A 245 -3.22 -19.05 -0.26
C ASP A 245 -1.95 -18.74 0.57
N VAL A 246 -0.98 -18.05 -0.02
CA VAL A 246 0.21 -17.57 0.71
C VAL A 246 -0.19 -16.66 1.87
N LEU A 247 -1.06 -15.68 1.63
CA LEU A 247 -1.53 -14.77 2.68
C LEU A 247 -2.33 -15.47 3.79
N ARG A 248 -3.11 -16.51 3.46
CA ARG A 248 -3.84 -17.31 4.47
C ARG A 248 -2.89 -18.14 5.33
N GLN A 249 -1.84 -18.69 4.73
CA GLN A 249 -0.90 -19.58 5.41
C GLN A 249 0.08 -18.82 6.29
N GLU A 250 0.70 -17.75 5.76
CA GLU A 250 1.78 -17.03 6.43
C GLU A 250 1.29 -15.79 7.20
N GLY A 251 0.10 -15.28 6.85
CA GLY A 251 -0.47 -14.08 7.43
C GLY A 251 0.18 -12.79 6.92
N ALA A 252 -0.51 -11.70 7.15
CA ALA A 252 -0.06 -10.32 7.05
C ALA A 252 -0.99 -9.46 7.90
N GLU A 253 -0.55 -8.30 8.35
CA GLU A 253 -1.39 -7.43 9.18
C GLU A 253 -2.18 -6.43 8.31
N LEU A 254 -1.72 -6.13 7.09
CA LEU A 254 -2.42 -5.24 6.16
C LEU A 254 -1.97 -5.50 4.73
N VAL A 255 -2.88 -5.33 3.76
CA VAL A 255 -2.54 -5.36 2.34
C VAL A 255 -3.00 -4.07 1.69
N LEU A 256 -2.10 -3.37 0.97
CA LEU A 256 -2.34 -2.11 0.29
C LEU A 256 -2.29 -2.28 -1.23
N HIS A 257 -3.24 -1.67 -1.95
CA HIS A 257 -3.26 -1.75 -3.41
C HIS A 257 -3.75 -0.47 -4.09
N GLY A 258 -3.48 -0.34 -5.40
CA GLY A 258 -3.96 0.70 -6.30
C GLY A 258 -4.89 0.17 -7.39
N HIS A 259 -4.65 0.57 -8.62
CA HIS A 259 -5.22 0.08 -9.88
C HIS A 259 -6.74 0.26 -10.05
N SER A 260 -7.52 0.09 -9.01
CA SER A 260 -8.98 0.20 -9.07
C SER A 260 -9.45 1.65 -9.21
N HIS A 261 -8.61 2.61 -8.87
CA HIS A 261 -8.93 4.03 -8.70
C HIS A 261 -10.16 4.27 -7.81
N ARG A 262 -10.37 3.38 -6.84
CA ARG A 262 -11.46 3.43 -5.86
C ARG A 262 -10.92 3.15 -4.47
N ALA A 263 -11.41 3.87 -3.49
CA ALA A 263 -11.18 3.50 -2.10
C ALA A 263 -11.96 2.21 -1.80
N THR A 264 -11.25 1.19 -1.38
CA THR A 264 -11.83 -0.12 -1.06
C THR A 264 -11.36 -0.56 0.30
N PHE A 265 -12.28 -1.14 1.07
CA PHE A 265 -12.04 -1.71 2.38
C PHE A 265 -12.71 -3.09 2.43
N CYS A 266 -11.91 -4.15 2.45
CA CYS A 266 -12.39 -5.52 2.55
C CYS A 266 -11.33 -6.38 3.25
N THR A 267 -11.47 -7.69 3.22
CA THR A 267 -10.49 -8.63 3.78
C THR A 267 -10.12 -9.69 2.75
N ILE A 268 -8.95 -10.33 2.92
CA ILE A 268 -8.62 -11.54 2.18
C ILE A 268 -9.65 -12.62 2.55
N PRO A 269 -10.32 -13.25 1.57
CA PRO A 269 -11.37 -14.23 1.83
C PRO A 269 -10.92 -15.35 2.76
N GLY A 270 -11.72 -15.60 3.81
CA GLY A 270 -11.42 -16.61 4.84
C GLY A 270 -10.42 -16.18 5.90
N THR A 271 -10.06 -14.88 5.96
CA THR A 271 -9.16 -14.31 6.97
C THR A 271 -9.70 -13.01 7.53
N GLN A 272 -8.99 -12.44 8.53
CA GLN A 272 -9.22 -11.09 9.04
C GLN A 272 -8.20 -10.07 8.46
N ILE A 273 -7.37 -10.45 7.50
CA ILE A 273 -6.35 -9.59 6.92
C ILE A 273 -7.02 -8.46 6.14
N PRO A 274 -6.90 -7.19 6.58
CA PRO A 274 -7.51 -6.07 5.88
C PRO A 274 -6.84 -5.83 4.53
N VAL A 275 -7.66 -5.50 3.54
CA VAL A 275 -7.23 -5.09 2.20
C VAL A 275 -7.74 -3.68 1.94
N VAL A 276 -6.84 -2.76 1.71
CA VAL A 276 -7.14 -1.34 1.57
C VAL A 276 -6.64 -0.83 0.22
N GLY A 277 -7.57 -0.36 -0.60
CA GLY A 277 -7.27 0.33 -1.85
C GLY A 277 -7.42 1.85 -1.71
N THR A 278 -6.78 2.59 -2.63
CA THR A 278 -6.91 4.05 -2.70
C THR A 278 -7.39 4.49 -4.08
N THR A 279 -7.93 5.71 -4.16
CA THR A 279 -8.18 6.37 -5.45
C THR A 279 -6.87 6.84 -6.05
N SER A 280 -6.88 7.18 -7.34
CA SER A 280 -5.74 7.86 -7.95
C SER A 280 -5.46 9.18 -7.24
N ALA A 281 -4.19 9.44 -6.94
CA ALA A 281 -3.76 10.66 -6.25
C ALA A 281 -3.90 11.94 -7.09
N SER A 282 -4.13 11.82 -8.41
CA SER A 282 -4.22 12.94 -9.36
C SER A 282 -5.60 13.15 -9.98
N HIS A 283 -6.61 12.33 -9.62
CA HIS A 283 -7.92 12.40 -10.25
C HIS A 283 -8.68 13.67 -9.81
N ILE A 284 -9.26 14.40 -10.78
CA ILE A 284 -10.09 15.58 -10.48
C ILE A 284 -11.28 15.24 -9.58
N ALA A 285 -11.74 16.22 -8.78
CA ALA A 285 -12.83 16.03 -7.82
C ALA A 285 -14.23 16.14 -8.48
N ASN A 286 -14.44 15.42 -9.60
CA ASN A 286 -15.73 15.39 -10.31
C ASN A 286 -16.71 14.34 -9.76
N SER A 287 -16.26 13.49 -8.85
CA SER A 287 -17.05 12.47 -8.15
C SER A 287 -16.38 12.14 -6.82
N PRO A 288 -17.11 12.17 -5.69
CA PRO A 288 -16.55 11.87 -4.37
C PRO A 288 -15.85 10.50 -4.29
N GLU A 289 -16.37 9.51 -5.05
CA GLU A 289 -15.84 8.14 -5.07
C GLU A 289 -14.48 8.02 -5.78
N LYS A 290 -14.16 8.95 -6.70
CA LYS A 290 -12.97 8.93 -7.54
C LYS A 290 -12.03 10.11 -7.28
N ALA A 291 -12.46 11.09 -6.51
CA ALA A 291 -11.65 12.26 -6.18
C ALA A 291 -10.27 11.84 -5.68
N ALA A 292 -9.26 12.62 -6.06
CA ALA A 292 -7.89 12.39 -5.62
C ALA A 292 -7.82 12.18 -4.12
N GLY A 293 -7.03 11.20 -3.71
CA GLY A 293 -6.96 10.85 -2.30
C GLY A 293 -5.81 9.91 -1.95
N TRP A 294 -5.68 9.70 -0.66
CA TRP A 294 -4.68 8.83 -0.07
C TRP A 294 -5.19 8.25 1.26
N ASN A 295 -4.51 7.25 1.78
CA ASN A 295 -4.84 6.66 3.07
C ASN A 295 -3.79 7.07 4.11
N ARG A 296 -4.23 7.72 5.17
CA ARG A 296 -3.49 7.94 6.40
C ARG A 296 -3.58 6.66 7.24
N ILE A 297 -2.44 6.04 7.55
CA ILE A 297 -2.39 4.79 8.30
C ILE A 297 -1.56 5.02 9.56
N THR A 298 -2.05 4.56 10.70
CA THR A 298 -1.30 4.58 11.97
C THR A 298 -1.23 3.15 12.50
N ILE A 299 -0.02 2.66 12.70
CA ILE A 299 0.25 1.35 13.29
C ILE A 299 0.73 1.56 14.71
N THR A 300 -0.01 1.05 15.68
CA THR A 300 0.32 1.15 17.10
C THR A 300 0.66 -0.22 17.66
N ALA A 301 1.83 -0.32 18.30
CA ALA A 301 2.24 -1.53 18.99
C ALA A 301 1.50 -1.63 20.34
N LEU A 302 0.55 -2.57 20.44
CA LEU A 302 -0.20 -2.88 21.66
C LEU A 302 0.32 -4.18 22.29
N PRO A 303 0.08 -4.44 23.60
CA PRO A 303 0.43 -5.73 24.20
C PRO A 303 -0.24 -6.90 23.46
N GLY A 304 0.56 -7.77 22.84
CA GLY A 304 0.10 -8.96 22.10
C GLY A 304 -0.66 -8.69 20.81
N THR A 305 -0.92 -7.44 20.44
CA THR A 305 -1.73 -7.08 19.26
C THR A 305 -1.18 -5.88 18.51
N TRP A 306 -1.71 -5.64 17.30
CA TRP A 306 -1.50 -4.45 16.50
C TRP A 306 -2.78 -3.63 16.44
N GLY A 307 -2.72 -2.35 16.77
CA GLY A 307 -3.76 -1.38 16.45
C GLY A 307 -3.45 -0.76 15.07
N ILE A 308 -4.36 -0.93 14.12
CA ILE A 308 -4.24 -0.40 12.76
C ILE A 308 -5.40 0.55 12.51
N ASP A 309 -5.13 1.84 12.43
CA ASP A 309 -6.12 2.87 12.08
C ASP A 309 -5.88 3.34 10.65
N VAL A 310 -6.86 3.14 9.79
CA VAL A 310 -6.84 3.59 8.39
C VAL A 310 -7.90 4.66 8.19
N GLN A 311 -7.45 5.86 7.87
CA GLN A 311 -8.31 7.00 7.59
C GLN A 311 -8.09 7.43 6.13
N ARG A 312 -9.14 7.35 5.30
CA ARG A 312 -9.11 7.92 3.97
C ARG A 312 -9.16 9.44 4.03
N ARG A 313 -8.30 10.09 3.22
CA ARG A 313 -8.30 11.50 2.91
C ARG A 313 -8.66 11.67 1.44
N ALA A 314 -9.56 12.57 1.09
CA ALA A 314 -9.94 12.84 -0.30
C ALA A 314 -10.16 14.32 -0.56
N LEU A 315 -9.90 14.74 -1.80
CA LEU A 315 -10.08 16.10 -2.28
C LEU A 315 -11.57 16.41 -2.44
N GLY A 316 -12.05 17.44 -1.76
CA GLY A 316 -13.39 17.96 -1.89
C GLY A 316 -13.56 18.86 -3.11
N THR A 317 -14.81 19.19 -3.44
CA THR A 317 -15.15 20.16 -4.50
C THR A 317 -14.74 21.58 -4.15
N ASP A 318 -14.47 21.85 -2.88
CA ASP A 318 -13.93 23.11 -2.36
C ASP A 318 -12.40 23.23 -2.54
N GLY A 319 -11.76 22.21 -3.11
CA GLY A 319 -10.31 22.15 -3.31
C GLY A 319 -9.49 21.82 -2.06
N LEU A 320 -10.14 21.44 -0.95
CA LEU A 320 -9.49 21.06 0.31
C LEU A 320 -9.52 19.55 0.51
N MET A 321 -8.57 19.06 1.31
CA MET A 321 -8.51 17.63 1.67
C MET A 321 -9.34 17.36 2.93
N HIS A 322 -10.25 16.42 2.83
CA HIS A 322 -11.17 16.04 3.90
C HIS A 322 -10.97 14.61 4.39
N ASN A 323 -11.30 14.36 5.65
CA ASN A 323 -11.48 13.00 6.15
C ASN A 323 -12.77 12.43 5.55
N CYS A 324 -12.69 11.23 4.97
CA CYS A 324 -13.88 10.51 4.53
C CYS A 324 -14.40 9.61 5.66
N GLU A 325 -15.70 9.32 5.64
CA GLU A 325 -16.31 8.34 6.56
C GLU A 325 -15.78 6.92 6.32
N THR A 326 -15.30 6.65 5.09
CA THR A 326 -14.68 5.38 4.73
C THR A 326 -13.30 5.27 5.36
N GLY A 327 -13.14 4.29 6.20
CA GLY A 327 -11.93 3.98 6.94
C GLY A 327 -12.13 2.72 7.77
N GLY A 328 -11.16 2.33 8.54
CA GLY A 328 -11.28 1.17 9.39
C GLY A 328 -10.29 1.20 10.56
N VAL A 329 -10.75 0.74 11.69
CA VAL A 329 -9.88 0.45 12.85
C VAL A 329 -9.86 -1.06 13.02
N TYR A 330 -8.66 -1.63 12.98
CA TYR A 330 -8.44 -3.06 13.10
C TYR A 330 -7.56 -3.33 14.32
N THR A 331 -7.89 -4.39 15.07
CA THR A 331 -7.03 -4.93 16.11
C THR A 331 -6.70 -6.36 15.73
N LEU A 332 -5.44 -6.63 15.45
CA LEU A 332 -4.95 -7.91 14.97
C LEU A 332 -3.94 -8.49 15.95
N ASN A 333 -4.03 -9.80 16.22
CA ASN A 333 -3.06 -10.48 17.05
C ASN A 333 -1.67 -10.43 16.40
N ARG A 334 -0.63 -10.18 17.20
CA ARG A 334 0.75 -10.32 16.74
C ARG A 334 1.04 -11.78 16.41
N HIS A 335 1.73 -11.98 15.31
CA HIS A 335 2.31 -13.28 15.02
C HIS A 335 3.52 -13.46 15.91
N LEU A 336 3.32 -14.04 17.10
CA LEU A 336 4.45 -14.37 17.98
C LEU A 336 5.05 -15.69 17.53
N PRO A 337 6.38 -15.84 17.55
CA PRO A 337 7.01 -17.13 17.28
C PRO A 337 6.43 -18.15 18.25
N LYS A 338 6.12 -19.36 17.74
CA LYS A 338 5.79 -20.48 18.61
C LYS A 338 7.01 -20.71 19.48
N THR A 339 6.88 -20.41 20.76
CA THR A 339 7.90 -20.78 21.75
C THR A 339 8.05 -22.29 21.67
N THR A 340 9.15 -22.76 21.11
CA THR A 340 9.55 -24.17 21.18
C THR A 340 9.87 -24.43 22.64
N VAL A 341 8.93 -25.07 23.34
CA VAL A 341 9.14 -25.62 24.69
C VAL A 341 9.97 -26.90 24.56
#